data_3a875e8f62d467492b5ee62ead220fd6
#
_entry.id   3a875e8f62d467492b5ee62ead220fd6
#
_cell.length_a   1.000
_cell.length_b   1.000
_cell.length_c   1.000
_cell.angle_alpha   90.00
_cell.angle_beta   90.00
_cell.angle_gamma   90.00
#
_symmetry.space_group_name_H-M   'P 1'
#
loop_
_entity.id
_entity.type
_entity.pdbx_description
1 polymer ?
#
loop_
_entity_poly.entity_id
_entity_poly.type
_entity_poly.pdbx_seq_one_letter_code
_entity_poly.pdbx_strand_id
1 'polypeptide(L)'
;FDAVNTSAGESVFLNPTSGGIALFTTTRTVESSGNAALNQQLYQQLFQLKDNGEPRTLGEAMMATKNALSGANKLNFILIGDPALRLAMPRYQAKVTTVNGQSATGDPIQFQALQQITVEGELLTQAGQSAPDFNGWLNAIVLDSQDSITTLGNNTVDGEKRYFSYTDYPNLLYTGQTSVSGGKFRFSFMVPKDISYS
;
A
#
# COMPACT_ATOMS: atom_id res chain seq x y z
N PHE A 1 11.35 -27.43 -11.79
CA PHE A 1 11.68 -27.08 -13.18
C PHE A 1 11.41 -28.28 -14.06
N ASP A 2 10.54 -28.13 -15.02
CA ASP A 2 10.29 -29.10 -16.07
C ASP A 2 10.82 -28.50 -17.39
N ALA A 3 11.76 -29.17 -18.05
CA ALA A 3 12.35 -28.65 -19.27
C ALA A 3 11.34 -28.61 -20.46
N VAL A 4 10.20 -29.26 -20.30
CA VAL A 4 9.17 -29.39 -21.35
C VAL A 4 8.01 -28.41 -21.15
N ASN A 5 7.69 -28.08 -19.89
CA ASN A 5 6.54 -27.23 -19.55
C ASN A 5 6.99 -25.92 -18.90
N THR A 6 6.61 -24.80 -19.49
CA THR A 6 6.83 -23.48 -18.91
C THR A 6 5.95 -23.33 -17.66
N SER A 7 6.58 -23.06 -16.51
CA SER A 7 5.85 -22.80 -15.27
C SER A 7 5.12 -21.46 -15.31
N ALA A 8 4.12 -21.29 -14.44
CA ALA A 8 3.42 -20.01 -14.31
C ALA A 8 4.39 -18.85 -13.99
N GLY A 9 5.41 -19.11 -13.14
CA GLY A 9 6.44 -18.13 -12.82
C GLY A 9 7.27 -17.71 -14.01
N GLU A 10 7.72 -18.68 -14.81
CA GLU A 10 8.46 -18.41 -16.05
C GLU A 10 7.59 -17.64 -17.05
N SER A 11 6.31 -18.01 -17.22
CA SER A 11 5.38 -17.29 -18.08
C SER A 11 5.21 -15.83 -17.70
N VAL A 12 5.13 -15.52 -16.40
CA VAL A 12 5.03 -14.15 -15.90
C VAL A 12 6.36 -13.38 -16.12
N PHE A 13 7.49 -14.01 -15.85
CA PHE A 13 8.79 -13.34 -15.92
C PHE A 13 9.28 -13.15 -17.36
N LEU A 14 9.01 -14.11 -18.24
CA LEU A 14 9.45 -14.09 -19.65
C LEU A 14 8.48 -13.39 -20.61
N ASN A 15 7.38 -12.85 -20.09
CA ASN A 15 6.40 -12.16 -20.94
C ASN A 15 7.00 -10.87 -21.51
N PRO A 16 7.07 -10.69 -22.84
CA PRO A 16 7.73 -9.53 -23.46
C PRO A 16 6.93 -8.24 -23.38
N THR A 17 5.63 -8.31 -23.09
CA THR A 17 4.73 -7.15 -23.12
C THR A 17 4.11 -6.81 -21.76
N SER A 18 4.23 -7.72 -20.79
CA SER A 18 3.68 -7.56 -19.44
C SER A 18 4.39 -8.52 -18.49
N GLY A 19 4.00 -8.53 -17.21
CA GLY A 19 4.53 -9.47 -16.22
C GLY A 19 5.27 -8.80 -15.09
N GLY A 20 6.18 -9.52 -14.45
CA GLY A 20 6.91 -9.04 -13.28
C GLY A 20 8.35 -8.65 -13.58
N ILE A 21 8.85 -7.64 -12.86
CA ILE A 21 10.27 -7.23 -12.92
C ILE A 21 11.19 -8.18 -12.15
N ALA A 22 10.62 -8.96 -11.25
CA ALA A 22 11.28 -10.01 -10.48
C ALA A 22 10.23 -10.99 -9.94
N LEU A 23 10.68 -12.17 -9.57
CA LEU A 23 9.81 -13.23 -9.06
C LEU A 23 10.46 -13.92 -7.86
N PHE A 24 9.75 -13.94 -6.73
CA PHE A 24 10.08 -14.80 -5.61
C PHE A 24 9.27 -16.10 -5.75
N THR A 25 9.95 -17.21 -6.00
CA THR A 25 9.31 -18.49 -6.33
C THR A 25 10.06 -19.67 -5.72
N THR A 26 9.64 -20.87 -6.02
CA THR A 26 10.21 -22.10 -5.47
C THR A 26 10.78 -23.00 -6.57
N THR A 27 11.83 -23.75 -6.25
CA THR A 27 12.45 -24.72 -7.15
C THR A 27 11.79 -26.10 -7.09
N ARG A 28 10.94 -26.34 -6.09
CA ARG A 28 10.22 -27.61 -5.87
C ARG A 28 8.99 -27.38 -4.99
N THR A 29 8.23 -28.43 -4.75
CA THR A 29 7.09 -28.39 -3.82
C THR A 29 7.53 -27.95 -2.43
N VAL A 30 6.77 -27.08 -1.83
CA VAL A 30 6.96 -26.50 -0.49
C VAL A 30 5.72 -26.71 0.36
N GLU A 31 5.91 -26.67 1.68
CA GLU A 31 4.81 -26.78 2.64
C GLU A 31 4.00 -25.49 2.70
N SER A 32 2.67 -25.60 2.79
CA SER A 32 1.75 -24.45 2.81
C SER A 32 2.02 -23.50 3.97
N SER A 33 2.23 -24.03 5.19
CA SER A 33 2.54 -23.24 6.38
C SER A 33 3.88 -22.52 6.27
N GLY A 34 4.91 -23.20 5.78
CA GLY A 34 6.23 -22.63 5.53
C GLY A 34 6.19 -21.56 4.44
N ASN A 35 5.33 -21.74 3.44
CA ASN A 35 5.11 -20.76 2.37
C ASN A 35 4.48 -19.49 2.92
N ALA A 36 3.44 -19.60 3.73
CA ALA A 36 2.79 -18.46 4.36
C ALA A 36 3.76 -17.68 5.28
N ALA A 37 4.54 -18.38 6.11
CA ALA A 37 5.53 -17.76 6.99
C ALA A 37 6.62 -17.02 6.20
N LEU A 38 7.13 -17.62 5.12
CA LEU A 38 8.13 -16.98 4.27
C LEU A 38 7.55 -15.72 3.58
N ASN A 39 6.34 -15.82 3.05
CA ASN A 39 5.68 -14.70 2.38
C ASN A 39 5.47 -13.52 3.34
N GLN A 40 4.96 -13.79 4.54
CA GLN A 40 4.80 -12.75 5.57
C GLN A 40 6.14 -12.10 5.94
N GLN A 41 7.18 -12.89 6.17
CA GLN A 41 8.51 -12.38 6.49
C GLN A 41 9.12 -11.60 5.33
N LEU A 42 8.90 -12.04 4.08
CA LEU A 42 9.39 -11.33 2.89
C LEU A 42 8.78 -9.93 2.78
N TYR A 43 7.47 -9.78 2.97
CA TYR A 43 6.84 -8.47 2.95
C TYR A 43 7.39 -7.56 4.05
N GLN A 44 7.61 -8.08 5.26
CA GLN A 44 8.22 -7.31 6.33
C GLN A 44 9.61 -6.80 5.94
N GLN A 45 10.47 -7.67 5.40
CA GLN A 45 11.83 -7.29 5.00
C GLN A 45 11.86 -6.37 3.78
N LEU A 46 10.93 -6.55 2.84
CA LEU A 46 10.88 -5.79 1.58
C LEU A 46 10.47 -4.33 1.79
N PHE A 47 9.52 -4.09 2.71
CA PHE A 47 8.96 -2.76 2.96
C PHE A 47 9.57 -2.06 4.19
N GLN A 48 10.43 -2.73 4.94
CA GLN A 48 11.17 -2.12 6.04
C GLN A 48 12.42 -1.40 5.50
N LEU A 49 12.59 -0.15 5.88
CA LEU A 49 13.81 0.59 5.58
C LEU A 49 14.98 0.07 6.42
N LYS A 50 16.19 0.18 5.88
CA LYS A 50 17.44 -0.05 6.63
C LYS A 50 17.69 1.10 7.61
N ASP A 51 18.62 0.93 8.52
CA ASP A 51 18.98 1.95 9.53
C ASP A 51 19.44 3.28 8.91
N ASN A 52 19.95 3.24 7.68
CA ASN A 52 20.33 4.43 6.92
C ASN A 52 19.17 5.09 6.15
N GLY A 53 17.92 4.60 6.33
CA GLY A 53 16.72 5.11 5.66
C GLY A 53 16.53 4.65 4.22
N GLU A 54 17.40 3.79 3.68
CA GLU A 54 17.26 3.26 2.33
C GLU A 54 16.43 1.98 2.29
N PRO A 55 15.65 1.74 1.21
CA PRO A 55 15.00 0.46 1.00
C PRO A 55 16.04 -0.64 0.71
N ARG A 56 15.73 -1.87 1.13
CA ARG A 56 16.53 -3.04 0.76
C ARG A 56 16.42 -3.30 -0.73
N THR A 57 17.48 -3.87 -1.30
CA THR A 57 17.39 -4.51 -2.61
C THR A 57 16.60 -5.81 -2.50
N LEU A 58 16.10 -6.34 -3.62
CA LEU A 58 15.36 -7.61 -3.65
C LEU A 58 16.20 -8.76 -3.08
N GLY A 59 17.50 -8.80 -3.41
CA GLY A 59 18.45 -9.78 -2.88
C GLY A 59 18.66 -9.64 -1.37
N GLU A 60 18.85 -8.42 -0.86
CA GLU A 60 18.97 -8.14 0.58
C GLU A 60 17.69 -8.57 1.32
N ALA A 61 16.51 -8.26 0.78
CA ALA A 61 15.23 -8.66 1.36
C ALA A 61 15.07 -10.18 1.41
N MET A 62 15.40 -10.89 0.32
CA MET A 62 15.36 -12.34 0.28
C MET A 62 16.33 -12.99 1.27
N MET A 63 17.55 -12.48 1.35
CA MET A 63 18.56 -12.96 2.29
C MET A 63 18.10 -12.76 3.75
N ALA A 64 17.63 -11.56 4.09
CA ALA A 64 17.12 -11.23 5.41
C ALA A 64 15.91 -12.14 5.78
N THR A 65 15.00 -12.36 4.84
CA THR A 65 13.85 -13.25 5.00
C THR A 65 14.29 -14.68 5.33
N LYS A 66 15.21 -15.24 4.55
CA LYS A 66 15.71 -16.61 4.79
C LYS A 66 16.45 -16.72 6.12
N ASN A 67 17.19 -15.70 6.52
CA ASN A 67 17.94 -15.69 7.79
C ASN A 67 16.99 -15.58 9.01
N ALA A 68 15.86 -14.92 8.88
CA ALA A 68 14.87 -14.78 9.94
C ALA A 68 14.04 -16.06 10.19
N LEU A 69 14.02 -17.00 9.24
CA LEU A 69 13.26 -18.23 9.33
C LEU A 69 14.14 -19.42 9.71
N SER A 70 13.54 -20.43 10.36
CA SER A 70 14.15 -21.73 10.64
C SER A 70 13.70 -22.79 9.62
N GLY A 71 14.32 -23.96 9.65
CA GLY A 71 13.96 -25.12 8.81
C GLY A 71 14.51 -25.08 7.39
N ALA A 72 14.47 -26.22 6.72
CA ALA A 72 15.03 -26.40 5.38
C ALA A 72 14.11 -25.92 4.25
N ASN A 73 12.80 -25.79 4.51
CA ASN A 73 11.81 -25.39 3.48
C ASN A 73 12.17 -24.06 2.80
N LYS A 74 12.74 -23.10 3.56
CA LYS A 74 13.19 -21.80 3.06
C LYS A 74 14.26 -21.87 1.96
N LEU A 75 15.03 -22.95 1.91
CA LEU A 75 16.09 -23.15 0.91
C LEU A 75 15.53 -23.39 -0.49
N ASN A 76 14.29 -23.85 -0.58
CA ASN A 76 13.61 -24.10 -1.85
C ASN A 76 13.15 -22.83 -2.56
N PHE A 77 13.15 -21.69 -1.88
CA PHE A 77 12.76 -20.41 -2.46
C PHE A 77 13.94 -19.74 -3.14
N ILE A 78 13.66 -19.14 -4.29
CA ILE A 78 14.64 -18.39 -5.09
C ILE A 78 14.09 -17.05 -5.53
N LEU A 79 15.00 -16.13 -5.84
CA LEU A 79 14.72 -14.90 -6.55
C LEU A 79 15.14 -15.08 -8.00
N ILE A 80 14.21 -14.91 -8.94
CA ILE A 80 14.47 -14.77 -10.37
C ILE A 80 14.37 -13.28 -10.70
N GLY A 81 15.41 -12.69 -11.27
CA GLY A 81 15.50 -11.26 -11.56
C GLY A 81 16.80 -10.66 -11.03
N ASP A 82 16.93 -9.34 -11.12
CA ASP A 82 18.10 -8.64 -10.62
C ASP A 82 18.05 -8.48 -9.10
N PRO A 83 18.97 -9.10 -8.34
CA PRO A 83 19.01 -8.97 -6.87
C PRO A 83 19.41 -7.57 -6.40
N ALA A 84 20.03 -6.74 -7.26
CA ALA A 84 20.39 -5.37 -6.94
C ALA A 84 19.22 -4.38 -7.11
N LEU A 85 18.13 -4.80 -7.73
CA LEU A 85 16.95 -3.97 -7.93
C LEU A 85 16.34 -3.55 -6.58
N ARG A 86 15.94 -2.28 -6.49
CA ARG A 86 15.16 -1.72 -5.39
C ARG A 86 13.76 -1.36 -5.87
N LEU A 87 12.76 -1.61 -5.06
CA LEU A 87 11.41 -1.13 -5.34
C LEU A 87 11.36 0.40 -5.21
N ALA A 88 10.53 1.02 -6.04
CA ALA A 88 10.25 2.45 -5.95
C ALA A 88 9.38 2.72 -4.70
N MET A 89 10.04 2.96 -3.58
CA MET A 89 9.36 3.33 -2.34
C MET A 89 9.03 4.82 -2.34
N PRO A 90 7.89 5.23 -1.76
CA PRO A 90 7.59 6.64 -1.56
C PRO A 90 8.71 7.32 -0.78
N ARG A 91 9.22 8.44 -1.29
CA ARG A 91 10.28 9.21 -0.60
C ARG A 91 9.72 10.17 0.45
N TYR A 92 8.46 10.56 0.27
CA TYR A 92 7.79 11.55 1.10
C TYR A 92 6.45 11.01 1.59
N GLN A 93 6.02 11.53 2.72
CA GLN A 93 4.70 11.32 3.30
C GLN A 93 3.98 12.66 3.37
N ALA A 94 2.76 12.74 2.84
CA ALA A 94 1.92 13.91 3.02
C ALA A 94 1.21 13.80 4.38
N LYS A 95 1.40 14.80 5.24
CA LYS A 95 0.77 14.89 6.55
C LYS A 95 -0.17 16.10 6.58
N VAL A 96 -1.45 15.85 6.81
CA VAL A 96 -2.40 16.92 7.09
C VAL A 96 -2.10 17.47 8.49
N THR A 97 -1.95 18.77 8.60
CA THR A 97 -1.65 19.47 9.88
C THR A 97 -2.87 20.16 10.44
N THR A 98 -3.66 20.81 9.56
CA THR A 98 -4.87 21.51 9.98
C THR A 98 -6.02 21.32 8.98
N VAL A 99 -7.23 21.37 9.50
CA VAL A 99 -8.48 21.44 8.73
C VAL A 99 -9.30 22.62 9.28
N ASN A 100 -9.60 23.60 8.45
CA ASN A 100 -10.24 24.87 8.86
C ASN A 100 -9.53 25.55 10.03
N GLY A 101 -8.19 25.47 10.08
CA GLY A 101 -7.36 26.03 11.16
C GLY A 101 -7.35 25.22 12.46
N GLN A 102 -8.13 24.15 12.58
CA GLN A 102 -8.08 23.20 13.70
C GLN A 102 -7.01 22.13 13.45
N SER A 103 -6.33 21.69 14.50
CA SER A 103 -5.36 20.62 14.39
C SER A 103 -6.00 19.34 13.86
N ALA A 104 -5.36 18.72 12.87
CA ALA A 104 -5.78 17.42 12.35
C ALA A 104 -5.40 16.24 13.28
N THR A 105 -4.67 16.51 14.37
CA THR A 105 -4.35 15.53 15.41
C THR A 105 -5.25 15.74 16.62
N GLY A 106 -6.00 14.73 17.02
CA GLY A 106 -6.93 14.82 18.15
C GLY A 106 -8.30 14.27 17.81
N ASP A 107 -9.33 14.93 18.29
CA ASP A 107 -10.72 14.52 18.05
C ASP A 107 -11.10 14.62 16.56
N PRO A 108 -12.01 13.76 16.07
CA PRO A 108 -12.50 13.82 14.71
C PRO A 108 -13.14 15.18 14.39
N ILE A 109 -12.78 15.76 13.24
CA ILE A 109 -13.35 17.01 12.76
C ILE A 109 -14.59 16.66 11.93
N GLN A 110 -15.76 17.15 12.37
CA GLN A 110 -17.01 16.91 11.68
C GLN A 110 -17.21 17.93 10.55
N PHE A 111 -17.68 17.45 9.40
CA PHE A 111 -18.04 18.27 8.27
C PHE A 111 -19.57 18.42 8.17
N GLN A 112 -20.01 19.54 7.65
CA GLN A 112 -21.42 19.78 7.34
C GLN A 112 -21.60 19.90 5.83
N ALA A 113 -22.77 19.46 5.33
CA ALA A 113 -23.12 19.63 3.93
C ALA A 113 -23.00 21.11 3.52
N LEU A 114 -22.46 21.38 2.35
CA LEU A 114 -22.23 22.70 1.77
C LEU A 114 -21.24 23.56 2.57
N GLN A 115 -20.52 23.00 3.52
CA GLN A 115 -19.43 23.68 4.21
C GLN A 115 -18.20 23.77 3.32
N GLN A 116 -17.54 24.92 3.32
CA GLN A 116 -16.21 25.05 2.72
C GLN A 116 -15.15 24.53 3.69
N ILE A 117 -14.37 23.57 3.24
CA ILE A 117 -13.27 22.98 4.00
C ILE A 117 -11.94 23.44 3.39
N THR A 118 -11.03 23.88 4.25
CA THR A 118 -9.64 24.17 3.90
C THR A 118 -8.74 23.20 4.62
N VAL A 119 -7.92 22.48 3.87
CA VAL A 119 -6.94 21.50 4.37
C VAL A 119 -5.55 22.06 4.15
N GLU A 120 -4.72 22.03 5.18
CA GLU A 120 -3.31 22.40 5.12
C GLU A 120 -2.45 21.26 5.64
N GLY A 121 -1.26 21.15 5.08
CA GLY A 121 -0.34 20.08 5.47
C GLY A 121 1.08 20.32 4.98
N GLU A 122 1.91 19.38 5.33
CA GLU A 122 3.32 19.36 4.96
C GLU A 122 3.75 17.99 4.45
N LEU A 123 4.85 17.99 3.71
CA LEU A 123 5.54 16.77 3.32
C LEU A 123 6.65 16.46 4.32
N LEU A 124 6.68 15.21 4.73
CA LEU A 124 7.73 14.66 5.56
C LEU A 124 8.58 13.68 4.76
N THR A 125 9.85 13.61 5.09
CA THR A 125 10.72 12.51 4.64
C THR A 125 10.28 11.20 5.30
N GLN A 126 10.80 10.07 4.86
CA GLN A 126 10.56 8.77 5.52
C GLN A 126 11.04 8.73 6.98
N ALA A 127 11.99 9.58 7.35
CA ALA A 127 12.45 9.75 8.72
C ALA A 127 11.54 10.66 9.58
N GLY A 128 10.42 11.14 9.02
CA GLY A 128 9.47 12.02 9.72
C GLY A 128 9.90 13.48 9.84
N GLN A 129 10.95 13.89 9.12
CA GLN A 129 11.43 15.27 9.10
C GLN A 129 10.75 16.06 7.98
N SER A 130 10.48 17.34 8.20
CA SER A 130 9.93 18.21 7.15
C SER A 130 10.82 18.25 5.92
N ALA A 131 10.21 18.34 4.73
CA ALA A 131 10.88 18.36 3.43
C ALA A 131 10.74 19.74 2.74
N PRO A 132 11.40 20.81 3.25
CA PRO A 132 11.22 22.18 2.77
C PRO A 132 11.71 22.40 1.34
N ASP A 133 12.60 21.55 0.84
CA ASP A 133 13.14 21.66 -0.52
C ASP A 133 12.21 21.07 -1.58
N PHE A 134 11.13 20.39 -1.18
CA PHE A 134 10.18 19.80 -2.13
C PHE A 134 9.26 20.87 -2.72
N ASN A 135 9.23 20.93 -4.05
CA ASN A 135 8.28 21.70 -4.84
C ASN A 135 7.69 20.78 -5.91
N GLY A 136 6.35 20.78 -6.06
CA GLY A 136 5.68 19.88 -6.98
C GLY A 136 4.16 19.92 -6.85
N TRP A 137 3.52 18.76 -7.07
CA TRP A 137 2.08 18.61 -7.08
C TRP A 137 1.65 17.50 -6.12
N LEU A 138 0.50 17.71 -5.48
CA LEU A 138 -0.18 16.75 -4.65
C LEU A 138 -1.57 16.48 -5.26
N ASN A 139 -1.89 15.21 -5.48
CA ASN A 139 -3.25 14.80 -5.81
C ASN A 139 -3.96 14.42 -4.51
N ALA A 140 -5.02 15.14 -4.18
CA ALA A 140 -5.80 14.92 -2.98
C ALA A 140 -7.09 14.16 -3.32
N ILE A 141 -7.42 13.18 -2.50
CA ILE A 141 -8.70 12.46 -2.51
C ILE A 141 -9.26 12.56 -1.08
N VAL A 142 -10.49 13.04 -0.95
CA VAL A 142 -11.21 13.06 0.32
C VAL A 142 -12.42 12.15 0.19
N LEU A 143 -12.50 11.17 1.06
CA LEU A 143 -13.58 10.20 1.10
C LEU A 143 -14.53 10.56 2.24
N ASP A 144 -15.79 10.15 2.11
CA ASP A 144 -16.80 10.26 3.16
C ASP A 144 -16.53 9.27 4.31
N SER A 145 -17.39 9.26 5.31
CA SER A 145 -17.32 8.31 6.42
C SER A 145 -17.35 6.87 5.94
N GLN A 146 -16.81 5.99 6.77
CA GLN A 146 -16.77 4.56 6.53
C GLN A 146 -18.17 3.94 6.65
N ASP A 147 -18.56 3.15 5.65
CA ASP A 147 -19.83 2.40 5.63
C ASP A 147 -19.60 0.90 5.78
N SER A 148 -20.57 0.23 6.39
CA SER A 148 -20.61 -1.24 6.46
C SER A 148 -21.34 -1.80 5.23
N ILE A 149 -20.61 -2.55 4.42
CA ILE A 149 -21.10 -3.15 3.18
C ILE A 149 -21.27 -4.65 3.41
N THR A 150 -22.42 -5.18 3.03
CA THR A 150 -22.68 -6.63 3.07
C THR A 150 -22.73 -7.18 1.65
N THR A 151 -21.98 -8.25 1.39
CA THR A 151 -21.96 -8.92 0.08
C THR A 151 -23.32 -9.50 -0.27
N LEU A 152 -23.58 -9.69 -1.57
CA LEU A 152 -24.87 -10.18 -2.09
C LEU A 152 -25.16 -11.66 -1.76
N GLY A 153 -24.21 -12.38 -1.14
CA GLY A 153 -24.37 -13.80 -0.81
C GLY A 153 -24.46 -14.69 -2.06
N ASN A 154 -23.69 -14.37 -3.12
CA ASN A 154 -23.68 -15.15 -4.36
C ASN A 154 -23.08 -16.56 -4.19
N ASN A 155 -22.27 -16.76 -3.15
CA ASN A 155 -21.70 -18.06 -2.81
C ASN A 155 -22.62 -18.81 -1.85
N THR A 156 -22.86 -20.08 -2.16
CA THR A 156 -23.60 -21.01 -1.27
C THR A 156 -22.62 -22.03 -0.70
N VAL A 157 -22.75 -22.30 0.59
CA VAL A 157 -22.08 -23.40 1.29
C VAL A 157 -23.18 -24.25 1.90
N ASP A 158 -23.19 -25.54 1.60
CA ASP A 158 -24.24 -26.48 2.04
C ASP A 158 -25.68 -26.05 1.70
N GLY A 159 -25.84 -25.38 0.54
CA GLY A 159 -27.13 -24.88 0.06
C GLY A 159 -27.58 -23.54 0.68
N GLU A 160 -26.85 -23.00 1.64
CA GLU A 160 -27.16 -21.72 2.28
C GLU A 160 -26.29 -20.58 1.72
N LYS A 161 -26.90 -19.41 1.52
CA LYS A 161 -26.17 -18.20 1.12
C LYS A 161 -25.26 -17.75 2.23
N ARG A 162 -24.01 -17.44 1.86
CA ARG A 162 -23.02 -16.86 2.78
C ARG A 162 -22.86 -15.38 2.50
N TYR A 163 -23.17 -14.57 3.50
CA TYR A 163 -22.94 -13.13 3.48
C TYR A 163 -21.67 -12.82 4.24
N PHE A 164 -20.93 -11.84 3.73
CA PHE A 164 -19.75 -11.31 4.38
C PHE A 164 -19.91 -9.80 4.49
N SER A 165 -19.69 -9.25 5.68
CA SER A 165 -19.72 -7.80 5.90
C SER A 165 -18.31 -7.27 6.08
N TYR A 166 -18.04 -6.15 5.44
CA TYR A 166 -16.77 -5.42 5.52
C TYR A 166 -17.04 -3.93 5.54
N THR A 167 -16.05 -3.15 5.93
CA THR A 167 -16.13 -1.69 5.93
C THR A 167 -15.34 -1.12 4.76
N ASP A 168 -15.90 -0.09 4.12
CA ASP A 168 -15.26 0.60 2.99
C ASP A 168 -15.64 2.09 3.02
N TYR A 169 -15.00 2.89 2.17
CA TYR A 169 -15.27 4.32 1.94
C TYR A 169 -15.87 4.50 0.54
N PRO A 170 -17.15 4.21 0.33
CA PRO A 170 -17.73 4.14 -1.01
C PRO A 170 -17.93 5.51 -1.66
N ASN A 171 -18.01 6.57 -0.87
CA ASN A 171 -18.39 7.89 -1.35
C ASN A 171 -17.17 8.84 -1.42
N LEU A 172 -17.03 9.50 -2.58
CA LEU A 172 -16.00 10.49 -2.84
C LEU A 172 -16.56 11.90 -2.56
N LEU A 173 -15.95 12.63 -1.61
CA LEU A 173 -16.30 14.02 -1.33
C LEU A 173 -15.53 15.00 -2.22
N TYR A 174 -14.25 14.71 -2.50
CA TYR A 174 -13.41 15.59 -3.31
C TYR A 174 -12.25 14.83 -3.95
N THR A 175 -11.92 15.22 -5.17
CA THR A 175 -10.66 14.88 -5.82
C THR A 175 -10.11 16.12 -6.51
N GLY A 176 -8.82 16.36 -6.40
CA GLY A 176 -8.19 17.51 -7.03
C GLY A 176 -6.68 17.52 -6.88
N GLN A 177 -6.05 18.44 -7.58
CA GLN A 177 -4.62 18.65 -7.55
C GLN A 177 -4.30 20.02 -6.95
N THR A 178 -3.28 20.09 -6.10
CA THR A 178 -2.76 21.33 -5.54
C THR A 178 -1.23 21.39 -5.66
N SER A 179 -0.69 22.61 -5.70
CA SER A 179 0.77 22.80 -5.66
C SER A 179 1.30 22.58 -4.25
N VAL A 180 2.51 22.04 -4.20
CA VAL A 180 3.35 21.98 -2.99
C VAL A 180 4.51 22.94 -3.18
N SER A 181 4.71 23.83 -2.25
CA SER A 181 5.82 24.79 -2.26
C SER A 181 6.52 24.79 -0.90
N GLY A 182 7.84 24.63 -0.90
CA GLY A 182 8.60 24.54 0.35
C GLY A 182 8.14 23.39 1.26
N GLY A 183 7.72 22.27 0.66
CA GLY A 183 7.18 21.12 1.40
C GLY A 183 5.79 21.32 1.99
N LYS A 184 5.10 22.43 1.72
CA LYS A 184 3.76 22.73 2.27
C LYS A 184 2.72 22.74 1.18
N PHE A 185 1.50 22.30 1.52
CA PHE A 185 0.36 22.31 0.62
C PHE A 185 -0.89 22.86 1.31
N ARG A 186 -1.78 23.41 0.51
CA ARG A 186 -3.11 23.87 0.92
C ARG A 186 -4.09 23.67 -0.23
N PHE A 187 -5.27 23.15 0.08
CA PHE A 187 -6.39 23.12 -0.85
C PHE A 187 -7.70 23.34 -0.12
N SER A 188 -8.73 23.72 -0.86
CA SER A 188 -10.07 23.90 -0.33
C SER A 188 -11.09 23.26 -1.24
N PHE A 189 -12.16 22.73 -0.65
CA PHE A 189 -13.27 22.16 -1.38
C PHE A 189 -14.59 22.45 -0.66
N MET A 190 -15.70 22.30 -1.38
CA MET A 190 -17.05 22.39 -0.83
C MET A 190 -17.54 20.96 -0.56
N VAL A 191 -18.01 20.71 0.65
CA VAL A 191 -18.61 19.41 1.00
C VAL A 191 -19.91 19.24 0.18
N PRO A 192 -20.09 18.10 -0.52
CA PRO A 192 -21.30 17.82 -1.25
C PRO A 192 -22.54 17.83 -0.36
N LYS A 193 -23.72 18.02 -0.96
CA LYS A 193 -24.98 18.08 -0.22
C LYS A 193 -25.42 16.71 0.33
N ASP A 194 -25.00 15.67 -0.31
CA ASP A 194 -25.40 14.27 -0.10
C ASP A 194 -24.38 13.45 0.71
N ILE A 195 -23.68 14.10 1.65
CA ILE A 195 -22.77 13.41 2.58
C ILE A 195 -23.54 12.45 3.50
N SER A 196 -22.87 11.39 3.91
CA SER A 196 -23.38 10.49 4.94
C SER A 196 -23.37 11.19 6.31
N TYR A 197 -24.50 11.12 7.01
CA TYR A 197 -24.60 11.58 8.40
C TYR A 197 -24.38 10.40 9.33
N SER A 198 -23.27 10.40 10.06
CA SER A 198 -22.94 9.40 11.09
C SER A 198 -23.13 9.98 12.49
#